data_ef2b7919366ff77b01998d52d7291500
#
_entry.id   ef2b7919366ff77b01998d52d7291500
#
_cell.length_a   1.000
_cell.length_b   1.000
_cell.length_c   1.000
_cell.angle_alpha   90.00
_cell.angle_beta   90.00
_cell.angle_gamma   90.00
#
_symmetry.space_group_name_H-M   'P 1'
#
loop_
_entity.id
_entity.type
_entity.pdbx_description
1 polymer ?
#
loop_
_entity_poly.entity_id
_entity_poly.type
_entity_poly.pdbx_seq_one_letter_code
_entity_poly.pdbx_strand_id
1 'polypeptide(L)'
;VFGSKGKEAAIQEISQLCKRDCFAPVSIKDMTRKERSKAKEALMFLTEKKDRSIKGRMVYNSKPTREWLSREDVASPTAATESVLLTAAIDAMEGRDVMTSDIPNAFIQAEMPQADDGHEKVIMKITGPLVELLIDINPHLYGPMVVFEKGRRVIYVWVLKAIYGMLIAALLWYKKFKLKLEGVGFQFNPYDPYVANRMVKNNIQTIIFHVDDIKSSHLDEKVNNEFEKWLNMEFGKHGSVTTRRGKVHDYLGMIIDYNNEGEVKIDMTKYVGDMLQDFPIKFKEGQVATSPASKKIFTGGVRKLIDKTRRETFDTF
;
A
#
# COMPACT_ATOMS: atom_id res chain seq x y z
N VAL A 1 4.47 -24.38 5.64
CA VAL A 1 3.48 -24.52 4.58
C VAL A 1 4.13 -24.40 3.21
N PHE A 2 5.00 -23.42 2.94
CA PHE A 2 5.59 -23.15 1.61
C PHE A 2 7.00 -23.73 1.39
N GLY A 3 7.60 -24.44 2.36
CA GLY A 3 8.91 -25.11 2.24
C GLY A 3 10.04 -24.17 1.74
N SER A 4 10.86 -24.67 0.80
CA SER A 4 11.99 -23.92 0.22
C SER A 4 11.56 -22.65 -0.52
N LYS A 5 10.45 -22.70 -1.28
CA LYS A 5 9.91 -21.52 -1.99
C LYS A 5 9.55 -20.39 -1.04
N GLY A 6 8.99 -20.71 0.13
CA GLY A 6 8.70 -19.71 1.16
C GLY A 6 9.97 -19.09 1.75
N LYS A 7 11.02 -19.89 1.98
CA LYS A 7 12.32 -19.40 2.43
C LYS A 7 12.94 -18.46 1.39
N GLU A 8 12.93 -18.83 0.12
CA GLU A 8 13.44 -18.00 -0.98
C GLU A 8 12.71 -16.66 -1.08
N ALA A 9 11.38 -16.67 -1.00
CA ALA A 9 10.57 -15.46 -1.00
C ALA A 9 10.89 -14.54 0.20
N ALA A 10 11.11 -15.11 1.38
CA ALA A 10 11.51 -14.35 2.56
C ALA A 10 12.92 -13.76 2.42
N ILE A 11 13.89 -14.50 1.87
CA ILE A 11 15.24 -14.01 1.58
C ILE A 11 15.19 -12.87 0.57
N GLN A 12 14.41 -13.00 -0.50
CA GLN A 12 14.26 -11.95 -1.51
C GLN A 12 13.71 -10.66 -0.90
N GLU A 13 12.67 -10.77 -0.07
CA GLU A 13 12.07 -9.61 0.62
C GLU A 13 13.07 -8.92 1.55
N ILE A 14 13.75 -9.67 2.42
CA ILE A 14 14.73 -9.09 3.35
C ILE A 14 15.91 -8.49 2.60
N SER A 15 16.42 -9.18 1.58
CA SER A 15 17.55 -8.69 0.75
C SER A 15 17.21 -7.37 0.06
N GLN A 16 16.00 -7.21 -0.47
CA GLN A 16 15.59 -5.96 -1.09
C GLN A 16 15.46 -4.83 -0.06
N LEU A 17 14.97 -5.11 1.15
CA LEU A 17 14.90 -4.12 2.23
C LEU A 17 16.29 -3.67 2.70
N CYS A 18 17.23 -4.63 2.83
CA CYS A 18 18.62 -4.32 3.15
C CYS A 18 19.29 -3.49 2.05
N LYS A 19 19.16 -3.87 0.76
CA LYS A 19 19.73 -3.14 -0.39
C LYS A 19 19.21 -1.71 -0.51
N ARG A 20 18.07 -1.42 0.07
CA ARG A 20 17.42 -0.11 0.04
C ARG A 20 17.61 0.67 1.32
N ASP A 21 18.43 0.18 2.25
CA ASP A 21 18.67 0.80 3.55
C ASP A 21 17.37 1.12 4.30
N CYS A 22 16.41 0.17 4.31
CA CYS A 22 15.13 0.38 4.98
C CYS A 22 15.28 0.37 6.49
N PHE A 23 16.32 -0.26 7.01
CA PHE A 23 16.67 -0.32 8.42
C PHE A 23 18.17 -0.53 8.61
N ALA A 24 18.69 -0.15 9.77
CA ALA A 24 20.08 -0.36 10.19
C ALA A 24 20.14 -1.09 11.53
N PRO A 25 21.07 -2.06 11.72
CA PRO A 25 21.20 -2.73 13.01
C PRO A 25 21.66 -1.75 14.08
N VAL A 26 21.19 -1.98 15.30
CA VAL A 26 21.56 -1.19 16.47
C VAL A 26 22.05 -2.09 17.59
N SER A 27 23.16 -1.72 18.19
CA SER A 27 23.66 -2.43 19.36
C SER A 27 22.73 -2.20 20.57
N ILE A 28 22.45 -3.26 21.31
CA ILE A 28 21.66 -3.16 22.55
C ILE A 28 22.29 -2.21 23.57
N LYS A 29 23.62 -2.00 23.49
CA LYS A 29 24.37 -1.08 24.36
C LYS A 29 24.04 0.39 24.06
N ASP A 30 23.66 0.67 22.80
CA ASP A 30 23.34 2.02 22.32
C ASP A 30 21.85 2.35 22.47
N MET A 31 21.08 1.43 23.06
CA MET A 31 19.64 1.56 23.26
C MET A 31 19.28 1.81 24.70
N THR A 32 18.41 2.77 24.95
CA THR A 32 17.79 2.97 26.25
C THR A 32 16.80 1.86 26.59
N ARG A 33 16.52 1.67 27.89
CA ARG A 33 15.48 0.71 28.33
C ARG A 33 14.10 1.05 27.75
N LYS A 34 13.79 2.34 27.58
CA LYS A 34 12.54 2.83 27.00
C LYS A 34 12.42 2.44 25.53
N GLU A 35 13.47 2.64 24.74
CA GLU A 35 13.50 2.25 23.32
C GLU A 35 13.31 0.75 23.13
N ARG A 36 14.00 -0.06 23.92
CA ARG A 36 13.83 -1.52 23.90
C ARG A 36 12.39 -1.95 24.21
N SER A 37 11.74 -1.32 25.19
CA SER A 37 10.36 -1.63 25.56
C SER A 37 9.35 -1.23 24.48
N LYS A 38 9.64 -0.20 23.69
CA LYS A 38 8.81 0.28 22.58
C LYS A 38 9.01 -0.48 21.27
N ALA A 39 10.13 -1.22 21.13
CA ALA A 39 10.44 -1.96 19.92
C ALA A 39 9.34 -2.96 19.58
N LYS A 40 8.84 -2.95 18.33
CA LYS A 40 7.81 -3.88 17.85
C LYS A 40 8.42 -4.96 16.97
N GLU A 41 7.80 -6.12 16.98
CA GLU A 41 8.30 -7.27 16.22
C GLU A 41 8.11 -7.09 14.71
N ALA A 42 9.07 -7.59 13.95
CA ALA A 42 8.92 -7.82 12.53
C ALA A 42 8.14 -9.13 12.31
N LEU A 43 7.18 -9.10 11.40
CA LEU A 43 6.44 -10.27 10.96
C LEU A 43 6.75 -10.52 9.49
N MET A 44 6.83 -11.80 9.08
CA MET A 44 6.94 -12.19 7.69
C MET A 44 5.66 -12.86 7.23
N PHE A 45 4.98 -12.26 6.27
CA PHE A 45 3.84 -12.86 5.59
C PHE A 45 4.29 -13.47 4.28
N LEU A 46 3.80 -14.66 3.98
CA LEU A 46 4.02 -15.36 2.72
C LEU A 46 2.65 -15.58 2.08
N THR A 47 2.47 -15.09 0.87
CA THR A 47 1.21 -15.19 0.13
C THR A 47 1.48 -15.85 -1.22
N GLU A 48 0.69 -16.86 -1.57
CA GLU A 48 0.69 -17.42 -2.91
C GLU A 48 -0.10 -16.53 -3.86
N LYS A 49 0.54 -16.17 -4.98
CA LYS A 49 -0.11 -15.38 -6.04
C LYS A 49 -0.90 -16.29 -6.98
N LYS A 50 -1.74 -15.70 -7.84
CA LYS A 50 -2.51 -16.43 -8.89
C LYS A 50 -1.61 -17.24 -9.83
N ASP A 51 -0.36 -16.81 -10.07
CA ASP A 51 0.66 -17.51 -10.86
C ASP A 51 1.42 -18.59 -10.07
N ARG A 52 0.99 -18.92 -8.84
CA ARG A 52 1.61 -19.86 -7.89
C ARG A 52 3.01 -19.46 -7.42
N SER A 53 3.45 -18.26 -7.72
CA SER A 53 4.66 -17.71 -7.10
C SER A 53 4.38 -17.31 -5.65
N ILE A 54 5.40 -17.44 -4.77
CA ILE A 54 5.26 -17.01 -3.38
C ILE A 54 5.83 -15.61 -3.24
N LYS A 55 5.03 -14.70 -2.69
CA LYS A 55 5.47 -13.35 -2.32
C LYS A 55 5.70 -13.26 -0.82
N GLY A 56 6.92 -12.87 -0.41
CA GLY A 56 7.24 -12.47 0.95
C GLY A 56 6.92 -10.99 1.17
N ARG A 57 6.46 -10.66 2.37
CA ARG A 57 6.30 -9.28 2.81
C ARG A 57 6.66 -9.17 4.28
N MET A 58 7.76 -8.49 4.59
CA MET A 58 8.13 -8.18 5.96
C MET A 58 7.38 -6.92 6.42
N VAL A 59 6.73 -7.01 7.57
CA VAL A 59 5.92 -5.93 8.11
C VAL A 59 6.30 -5.58 9.54
N TYR A 60 6.16 -4.32 9.90
CA TYR A 60 6.25 -3.82 11.26
C TYR A 60 4.93 -4.08 11.99
N ASN A 61 4.96 -4.77 13.12
CA ASN A 61 3.75 -5.08 13.89
C ASN A 61 3.23 -3.87 14.67
N SER A 62 2.40 -3.04 14.05
CA SER A 62 1.78 -1.90 14.72
C SER A 62 0.50 -2.23 15.50
N LYS A 63 0.02 -3.48 15.49
CA LYS A 63 -1.22 -3.86 16.18
C LYS A 63 -1.26 -3.39 17.64
N PRO A 64 -0.16 -3.51 18.45
CA PRO A 64 -0.17 -3.06 19.84
C PRO A 64 -0.21 -1.53 20.02
N THR A 65 0.03 -0.73 18.96
CA THR A 65 0.05 0.74 19.04
C THR A 65 -1.19 1.39 18.45
N ARG A 66 -2.08 0.62 17.80
CA ARG A 66 -3.28 1.11 17.13
C ARG A 66 -4.24 1.85 18.07
N GLU A 67 -4.29 1.45 19.33
CA GLU A 67 -5.19 2.02 20.34
C GLU A 67 -4.72 3.39 20.87
N TRP A 68 -3.44 3.74 20.62
CA TRP A 68 -2.80 4.92 21.22
C TRP A 68 -2.60 6.07 20.23
N LEU A 69 -2.80 5.84 18.95
CA LEU A 69 -2.63 6.85 17.90
C LEU A 69 -3.99 7.35 17.42
N SER A 70 -4.16 8.67 17.32
CA SER A 70 -5.38 9.23 16.76
C SER A 70 -5.51 8.83 15.28
N ARG A 71 -6.72 8.72 14.77
CA ARG A 71 -6.94 8.50 13.34
C ARG A 71 -6.35 9.63 12.49
N GLU A 72 -6.39 10.84 12.98
CA GLU A 72 -5.89 12.03 12.27
C GLU A 72 -4.37 11.99 12.06
N ASP A 73 -3.62 11.41 13.01
CA ASP A 73 -2.16 11.32 12.94
C ASP A 73 -1.64 10.22 11.99
N VAL A 74 -2.48 9.25 11.64
CA VAL A 74 -2.03 8.05 10.90
C VAL A 74 -2.86 7.76 9.65
N ALA A 75 -4.06 8.35 9.52
CA ALA A 75 -4.90 8.12 8.36
C ALA A 75 -4.30 8.80 7.13
N SER A 76 -4.04 8.01 6.10
CA SER A 76 -3.97 8.52 4.75
C SER A 76 -5.38 8.42 4.19
N PRO A 77 -6.00 9.51 3.74
CA PRO A 77 -7.25 9.41 3.00
C PRO A 77 -7.04 8.49 1.79
N THR A 78 -8.11 8.02 1.19
CA THR A 78 -8.09 7.26 -0.05
C THR A 78 -8.85 8.05 -1.11
N ALA A 79 -8.49 7.89 -2.38
CA ALA A 79 -9.24 8.49 -3.47
C ALA A 79 -10.73 8.11 -3.36
N ALA A 80 -11.61 9.09 -3.45
CA ALA A 80 -13.04 8.83 -3.45
C ALA A 80 -13.44 8.09 -4.74
N THR A 81 -14.30 7.10 -4.63
CA THR A 81 -14.80 6.35 -5.79
C THR A 81 -15.47 7.29 -6.78
N GLU A 82 -16.20 8.28 -6.29
CA GLU A 82 -16.86 9.31 -7.09
C GLU A 82 -15.85 10.11 -7.92
N SER A 83 -14.68 10.42 -7.37
CA SER A 83 -13.61 11.10 -8.09
C SER A 83 -13.03 10.24 -9.21
N VAL A 84 -12.90 8.93 -8.98
CA VAL A 84 -12.47 7.98 -10.03
C VAL A 84 -13.48 7.95 -11.17
N LEU A 85 -14.78 7.81 -10.84
CA LEU A 85 -15.87 7.77 -11.83
C LEU A 85 -15.97 9.09 -12.60
N LEU A 86 -15.93 10.22 -11.91
CA LEU A 86 -16.00 11.56 -12.51
C LEU A 86 -14.84 11.82 -13.46
N THR A 87 -13.61 11.54 -13.02
CA THR A 87 -12.42 11.74 -13.88
C THR A 87 -12.44 10.80 -15.09
N ALA A 88 -12.96 9.56 -14.95
CA ALA A 88 -13.12 8.65 -16.08
C ALA A 88 -14.17 9.15 -17.08
N ALA A 89 -15.28 9.72 -16.60
CA ALA A 89 -16.29 10.32 -17.48
C ALA A 89 -15.75 11.54 -18.26
N ILE A 90 -14.99 12.43 -17.58
CA ILE A 90 -14.33 13.56 -18.22
C ILE A 90 -13.33 13.09 -19.29
N ASP A 91 -12.52 12.07 -18.97
CA ASP A 91 -11.56 11.50 -19.91
C ASP A 91 -12.23 10.99 -21.20
N ALA A 92 -13.38 10.31 -21.06
CA ALA A 92 -14.15 9.83 -22.20
C ALA A 92 -14.77 10.97 -23.02
N MET A 93 -15.42 11.93 -22.33
CA MET A 93 -16.09 13.07 -22.98
C MET A 93 -15.12 13.94 -23.78
N GLU A 94 -13.92 14.13 -23.27
CA GLU A 94 -12.89 14.96 -23.92
C GLU A 94 -11.98 14.14 -24.85
N GLY A 95 -12.11 12.82 -24.91
CA GLY A 95 -11.25 11.97 -25.73
C GLY A 95 -9.79 11.97 -25.28
N ARG A 96 -9.53 12.05 -23.96
CA ARG A 96 -8.20 12.12 -23.40
C ARG A 96 -7.40 10.83 -23.61
N ASP A 97 -6.11 10.97 -23.76
CA ASP A 97 -5.18 9.85 -23.58
C ASP A 97 -5.07 9.54 -22.08
N VAL A 98 -5.30 8.28 -21.74
CA VAL A 98 -5.26 7.78 -20.35
C VAL A 98 -4.06 6.87 -20.15
N MET A 99 -3.43 7.01 -18.99
CA MET A 99 -2.30 6.21 -18.55
C MET A 99 -2.56 5.75 -17.13
N THR A 100 -2.36 4.45 -16.85
CA THR A 100 -2.29 3.95 -15.47
C THR A 100 -0.89 3.47 -15.16
N SER A 101 -0.42 3.73 -13.95
CA SER A 101 0.96 3.40 -13.51
C SER A 101 0.95 2.86 -12.10
N ASP A 102 1.87 1.93 -11.82
CA ASP A 102 2.15 1.36 -10.50
C ASP A 102 3.59 1.69 -10.09
N ILE A 103 3.74 2.35 -8.94
CA ILE A 103 5.04 2.69 -8.38
C ILE A 103 5.53 1.54 -7.49
N PRO A 104 6.63 0.87 -7.85
CA PRO A 104 7.11 -0.27 -7.09
C PRO A 104 7.54 0.13 -5.68
N ASN A 105 7.00 -0.59 -4.70
CA ASN A 105 7.39 -0.45 -3.29
C ASN A 105 7.27 0.99 -2.74
N ALA A 106 6.19 1.66 -3.01
CA ALA A 106 5.94 3.06 -2.69
C ALA A 106 6.28 3.43 -1.24
N PHE A 107 5.83 2.66 -0.26
CA PHE A 107 6.07 2.99 1.15
C PHE A 107 7.55 3.11 1.50
N ILE A 108 8.38 2.13 1.09
CA ILE A 108 9.81 2.14 1.42
C ILE A 108 10.61 3.18 0.63
N GLN A 109 9.97 3.94 -0.22
CA GLN A 109 10.54 5.13 -0.83
C GLN A 109 10.42 6.36 0.09
N ALA A 110 9.52 6.33 1.09
CA ALA A 110 9.39 7.40 2.07
C ALA A 110 10.31 7.15 3.27
N GLU A 111 11.06 8.17 3.64
CA GLU A 111 11.97 8.13 4.79
C GLU A 111 11.20 8.35 6.09
N MET A 112 11.69 7.74 7.16
CA MET A 112 11.18 8.01 8.49
C MET A 112 11.65 9.38 8.96
N PRO A 113 10.82 10.12 9.72
CA PRO A 113 11.25 11.37 10.35
C PRO A 113 12.52 11.15 11.19
N GLN A 114 13.47 12.08 11.08
CA GLN A 114 14.73 11.98 11.81
C GLN A 114 14.55 12.35 13.29
N ALA A 115 15.39 11.77 14.15
CA ALA A 115 15.35 12.07 15.59
C ALA A 115 15.67 13.54 15.89
N ASP A 116 16.44 14.19 15.03
CA ASP A 116 16.83 15.60 15.17
C ASP A 116 15.65 16.56 15.01
N ASP A 117 14.55 16.10 14.37
CA ASP A 117 13.30 16.84 14.24
C ASP A 117 12.36 16.66 15.46
N GLY A 118 12.87 16.14 16.59
CA GLY A 118 12.10 15.88 17.80
C GLY A 118 11.23 14.61 17.75
N HIS A 119 11.38 13.79 16.72
CA HIS A 119 10.69 12.51 16.60
C HIS A 119 11.44 11.38 17.33
N GLU A 120 10.70 10.47 17.97
CA GLU A 120 11.30 9.27 18.55
C GLU A 120 11.75 8.31 17.44
N LYS A 121 12.96 7.73 17.59
CA LYS A 121 13.45 6.67 16.68
C LYS A 121 12.54 5.46 16.74
N VAL A 122 12.12 4.97 15.59
CA VAL A 122 11.33 3.74 15.50
C VAL A 122 12.27 2.55 15.46
N ILE A 123 12.10 1.63 16.40
CA ILE A 123 12.91 0.42 16.50
C ILE A 123 12.06 -0.79 16.22
N MET A 124 12.59 -1.66 15.38
CA MET A 124 11.99 -2.95 15.06
C MET A 124 12.84 -4.07 15.66
N LYS A 125 12.16 -5.08 16.18
CA LYS A 125 12.74 -6.27 16.78
C LYS A 125 12.55 -7.45 15.83
N ILE A 126 13.65 -8.00 15.35
CA ILE A 126 13.65 -9.16 14.46
C ILE A 126 13.97 -10.40 15.30
N THR A 127 13.16 -11.46 15.17
CA THR A 127 13.26 -12.66 16.02
C THR A 127 13.17 -13.94 15.21
N GLY A 128 13.64 -15.04 15.79
CA GLY A 128 13.49 -16.38 15.24
C GLY A 128 14.19 -16.59 13.89
N PRO A 129 13.56 -17.29 12.93
CA PRO A 129 14.17 -17.60 11.64
C PRO A 129 14.61 -16.39 10.82
N LEU A 130 13.99 -15.23 11.02
CA LEU A 130 14.37 -14.01 10.29
C LEU A 130 15.77 -13.49 10.69
N VAL A 131 16.22 -13.79 11.91
CA VAL A 131 17.58 -13.46 12.38
C VAL A 131 18.61 -14.24 11.57
N GLU A 132 18.37 -15.54 11.36
CA GLU A 132 19.26 -16.41 10.57
C GLU A 132 19.35 -15.89 9.12
N LEU A 133 18.22 -15.51 8.52
CA LEU A 133 18.21 -14.94 7.15
C LEU A 133 19.01 -13.64 7.06
N LEU A 134 18.94 -12.77 8.07
CA LEU A 134 19.77 -11.54 8.10
C LEU A 134 21.26 -11.86 8.21
N ILE A 135 21.63 -12.83 9.04
CA ILE A 135 23.02 -13.27 9.19
C ILE A 135 23.51 -13.88 7.87
N ASP A 136 22.70 -14.72 7.22
CA ASP A 136 23.03 -15.29 5.91
C ASP A 136 23.28 -14.21 4.83
N ILE A 137 22.52 -13.11 4.86
CA ILE A 137 22.66 -11.99 3.93
C ILE A 137 23.94 -11.17 4.19
N ASN A 138 24.24 -10.85 5.45
CA ASN A 138 25.45 -10.11 5.83
C ASN A 138 25.94 -10.50 7.21
N PRO A 139 26.79 -11.56 7.32
CA PRO A 139 27.29 -12.08 8.58
C PRO A 139 28.09 -11.05 9.41
N HIS A 140 28.91 -10.23 8.71
CA HIS A 140 29.76 -9.26 9.37
C HIS A 140 28.96 -8.11 9.98
N LEU A 141 27.83 -7.74 9.38
CA LEU A 141 26.99 -6.65 9.88
C LEU A 141 26.05 -7.13 10.99
N TYR A 142 25.36 -8.25 10.77
CA TYR A 142 24.28 -8.69 11.65
C TYR A 142 24.74 -9.68 12.73
N GLY A 143 25.79 -10.47 12.47
CA GLY A 143 26.31 -11.45 13.45
C GLY A 143 26.64 -10.82 14.82
N PRO A 144 27.44 -9.74 14.88
CA PRO A 144 27.78 -9.08 16.14
C PRO A 144 26.59 -8.42 16.88
N MET A 145 25.46 -8.20 16.19
CA MET A 145 24.27 -7.55 16.73
C MET A 145 23.28 -8.50 17.38
N VAL A 146 23.54 -9.81 17.31
CA VAL A 146 22.66 -10.84 17.89
C VAL A 146 22.72 -10.77 19.40
N VAL A 147 21.56 -10.69 20.02
CA VAL A 147 21.39 -10.83 21.46
C VAL A 147 20.42 -11.98 21.77
N PHE A 148 20.45 -12.48 23.00
CA PHE A 148 19.54 -13.53 23.46
C PHE A 148 18.51 -12.94 24.42
N GLU A 149 17.23 -13.14 24.12
CA GLU A 149 16.12 -12.75 24.98
C GLU A 149 15.15 -13.93 25.12
N LYS A 150 14.89 -14.33 26.36
CA LYS A 150 14.01 -15.48 26.67
C LYS A 150 14.34 -16.73 25.85
N GLY A 151 15.64 -17.01 25.66
CA GLY A 151 16.13 -18.17 24.92
C GLY A 151 16.05 -18.05 23.39
N ARG A 152 15.67 -16.90 22.84
CA ARG A 152 15.58 -16.67 21.38
C ARG A 152 16.65 -15.68 20.92
N ARG A 153 17.17 -15.87 19.72
CA ARG A 153 18.02 -14.88 19.02
C ARG A 153 17.18 -13.70 18.59
N VAL A 154 17.72 -12.50 18.81
CA VAL A 154 17.07 -11.24 18.51
C VAL A 154 18.10 -10.29 17.89
N ILE A 155 17.67 -9.51 16.89
CA ILE A 155 18.39 -8.34 16.39
C ILE A 155 17.45 -7.15 16.48
N TYR A 156 17.97 -6.04 16.99
CA TYR A 156 17.28 -4.75 16.96
C TYR A 156 17.77 -3.94 15.77
N VAL A 157 16.84 -3.26 15.11
CA VAL A 157 17.14 -2.39 13.97
C VAL A 157 16.39 -1.07 14.10
N TRP A 158 17.04 0.04 13.74
CA TRP A 158 16.37 1.30 13.50
C TRP A 158 15.67 1.24 12.15
N VAL A 159 14.40 1.64 12.10
CA VAL A 159 13.65 1.75 10.87
C VAL A 159 13.94 3.11 10.25
N LEU A 160 14.55 3.10 9.07
CA LEU A 160 14.98 4.31 8.35
C LEU A 160 13.98 4.75 7.29
N LYS A 161 13.19 3.82 6.76
CA LYS A 161 12.15 4.08 5.76
C LYS A 161 10.82 3.48 6.19
N ALA A 162 9.74 4.02 5.67
CA ALA A 162 8.41 3.49 5.98
C ALA A 162 8.29 2.03 5.48
N ILE A 163 7.98 1.12 6.39
CA ILE A 163 7.81 -0.31 6.10
C ILE A 163 6.32 -0.65 6.19
N TYR A 164 5.90 -1.64 5.41
CA TYR A 164 4.54 -2.18 5.49
C TYR A 164 4.16 -2.53 6.94
N GLY A 165 2.89 -2.29 7.28
CA GLY A 165 2.37 -2.49 8.63
C GLY A 165 2.57 -1.31 9.58
N MET A 166 3.40 -0.32 9.26
CA MET A 166 3.48 0.92 10.03
C MET A 166 2.24 1.78 9.76
N LEU A 167 1.60 2.27 10.81
CA LEU A 167 0.39 3.09 10.70
C LEU A 167 0.62 4.39 9.91
N ILE A 168 1.81 4.97 10.02
CA ILE A 168 2.16 6.23 9.35
C ILE A 168 2.71 6.04 7.92
N ALA A 169 2.93 4.79 7.45
CA ALA A 169 3.60 4.55 6.17
C ALA A 169 2.86 5.19 4.99
N ALA A 170 1.55 5.03 4.94
CA ALA A 170 0.73 5.62 3.88
C ALA A 170 0.75 7.15 3.90
N LEU A 171 0.74 7.76 5.10
CA LEU A 171 0.82 9.21 5.27
C LEU A 171 2.18 9.77 4.84
N LEU A 172 3.27 9.09 5.20
CA LEU A 172 4.63 9.51 4.81
C LEU A 172 4.80 9.44 3.29
N TRP A 173 4.31 8.36 2.67
CA TRP A 173 4.31 8.22 1.23
C TRP A 173 3.46 9.32 0.56
N TYR A 174 2.24 9.54 1.03
CA TYR A 174 1.37 10.61 0.52
C TYR A 174 2.05 11.98 0.57
N LYS A 175 2.64 12.33 1.71
CA LYS A 175 3.36 13.62 1.86
C LYS A 175 4.52 13.75 0.88
N LYS A 176 5.32 12.69 0.72
CA LYS A 176 6.43 12.66 -0.24
C LYS A 176 5.94 12.81 -1.67
N PHE A 177 4.96 12.02 -2.07
CA PHE A 177 4.42 12.04 -3.42
C PHE A 177 3.77 13.38 -3.75
N LYS A 178 2.98 13.92 -2.82
CA LYS A 178 2.39 15.25 -2.92
C LYS A 178 3.45 16.33 -3.15
N LEU A 179 4.47 16.39 -2.32
CA LEU A 179 5.56 17.38 -2.45
C LEU A 179 6.24 17.30 -3.82
N LYS A 180 6.48 16.09 -4.33
CA LYS A 180 7.08 15.88 -5.65
C LYS A 180 6.17 16.35 -6.78
N LEU A 181 4.87 16.09 -6.70
CA LEU A 181 3.89 16.54 -7.67
C LEU A 181 3.73 18.06 -7.66
N GLU A 182 3.67 18.69 -6.49
CA GLU A 182 3.65 20.15 -6.35
C GLU A 182 4.88 20.80 -6.99
N GLY A 183 6.05 20.17 -6.83
CA GLY A 183 7.32 20.60 -7.45
C GLY A 183 7.31 20.61 -8.99
N VAL A 184 6.39 19.88 -9.64
CA VAL A 184 6.20 19.89 -11.10
C VAL A 184 4.89 20.54 -11.53
N GLY A 185 4.30 21.35 -10.65
CA GLY A 185 3.20 22.25 -10.96
C GLY A 185 1.80 21.70 -10.77
N PHE A 186 1.63 20.52 -10.15
CA PHE A 186 0.30 20.03 -9.82
C PHE A 186 -0.28 20.77 -8.61
N GLN A 187 -1.56 21.09 -8.69
CA GLN A 187 -2.37 21.66 -7.62
C GLN A 187 -3.40 20.60 -7.18
N PHE A 188 -3.46 20.36 -5.89
CA PHE A 188 -4.35 19.36 -5.31
C PHE A 188 -5.78 19.90 -5.18
N ASN A 189 -6.74 19.00 -5.45
CA ASN A 189 -8.15 19.33 -5.30
C ASN A 189 -8.49 19.47 -3.81
N PRO A 190 -9.15 20.58 -3.39
CA PRO A 190 -9.49 20.80 -1.98
C PRO A 190 -10.57 19.82 -1.44
N TYR A 191 -11.37 19.20 -2.32
CA TYR A 191 -12.42 18.26 -1.94
C TYR A 191 -11.94 16.81 -1.91
N ASP A 192 -10.98 16.45 -2.79
CA ASP A 192 -10.35 15.14 -2.80
C ASP A 192 -8.83 15.30 -2.94
N PRO A 193 -8.07 15.14 -1.84
CA PRO A 193 -6.63 15.33 -1.84
C PRO A 193 -5.85 14.28 -2.63
N TYR A 194 -6.53 13.32 -3.25
CA TYR A 194 -5.94 12.32 -4.15
C TYR A 194 -6.14 12.64 -5.63
N VAL A 195 -6.79 13.76 -5.92
CA VAL A 195 -6.92 14.33 -7.26
C VAL A 195 -6.04 15.57 -7.35
N ALA A 196 -5.21 15.66 -8.38
CA ALA A 196 -4.43 16.86 -8.66
C ALA A 196 -4.44 17.19 -10.15
N ASN A 197 -4.37 18.46 -10.43
CA ASN A 197 -4.43 19.02 -11.77
C ASN A 197 -3.24 19.94 -12.02
N ARG A 198 -2.75 19.97 -13.25
CA ARG A 198 -1.85 21.03 -13.73
C ARG A 198 -2.22 21.46 -15.15
N MET A 199 -1.93 22.71 -15.46
CA MET A 199 -2.11 23.24 -16.82
C MET A 199 -0.89 22.93 -17.67
N VAL A 200 -1.08 22.27 -18.82
CA VAL A 200 -0.04 21.98 -19.80
C VAL A 200 -0.57 22.31 -21.18
N LYS A 201 0.10 23.24 -21.92
CA LYS A 201 -0.31 23.64 -23.27
C LYS A 201 -1.80 24.02 -23.37
N ASN A 202 -2.29 24.81 -22.45
CA ASN A 202 -3.69 25.27 -22.32
C ASN A 202 -4.73 24.16 -22.06
N ASN A 203 -4.31 22.96 -21.73
CA ASN A 203 -5.19 21.85 -21.36
C ASN A 203 -4.81 21.31 -19.98
N ILE A 204 -5.80 20.76 -19.28
CA ILE A 204 -5.60 20.23 -17.94
C ILE A 204 -5.08 18.78 -18.01
N GLN A 205 -3.93 18.53 -17.41
CA GLN A 205 -3.54 17.17 -17.01
C GLN A 205 -4.14 16.90 -15.65
N THR A 206 -4.92 15.82 -15.55
CA THR A 206 -5.52 15.33 -14.30
C THR A 206 -4.80 14.06 -13.87
N ILE A 207 -4.46 13.98 -12.60
CA ILE A 207 -4.05 12.73 -11.96
C ILE A 207 -4.99 12.39 -10.82
N ILE A 208 -5.26 11.11 -10.65
CA ILE A 208 -5.87 10.53 -9.46
C ILE A 208 -5.01 9.35 -9.03
N PHE A 209 -4.78 9.19 -7.73
CA PHE A 209 -3.90 8.13 -7.25
C PHE A 209 -4.42 7.49 -5.95
N HIS A 210 -4.06 6.24 -5.75
CA HIS A 210 -4.34 5.49 -4.54
C HIS A 210 -3.07 4.74 -4.13
N VAL A 211 -2.32 5.30 -3.17
CA VAL A 211 -1.00 4.84 -2.74
C VAL A 211 -0.01 4.78 -3.92
N ASP A 212 0.19 3.60 -4.51
CA ASP A 212 1.11 3.28 -5.61
C ASP A 212 0.45 3.26 -6.98
N ASP A 213 -0.88 3.09 -7.01
CA ASP A 213 -1.67 3.12 -8.25
C ASP A 213 -2.01 4.55 -8.67
N ILE A 214 -1.62 4.93 -9.89
CA ILE A 214 -1.84 6.27 -10.45
C ILE A 214 -2.62 6.14 -11.76
N LYS A 215 -3.63 7.00 -11.95
CA LYS A 215 -4.24 7.26 -13.26
C LYS A 215 -3.92 8.70 -13.65
N SER A 216 -3.37 8.92 -14.84
CA SER A 216 -3.09 10.23 -15.43
C SER A 216 -3.79 10.37 -16.76
N SER A 217 -4.33 11.54 -17.05
CA SER A 217 -5.01 11.82 -18.32
C SER A 217 -4.73 13.22 -18.85
N HIS A 218 -4.60 13.34 -20.18
CA HIS A 218 -4.42 14.59 -20.90
C HIS A 218 -4.81 14.45 -22.37
N LEU A 219 -5.20 15.53 -23.07
CA LEU A 219 -5.53 15.49 -24.49
C LEU A 219 -4.34 15.13 -25.39
N ASP A 220 -3.13 15.59 -25.07
CA ASP A 220 -1.89 15.27 -25.78
C ASP A 220 -1.17 14.09 -25.08
N GLU A 221 -1.04 12.96 -25.77
CA GLU A 221 -0.35 11.75 -25.26
C GLU A 221 1.11 12.03 -24.85
N LYS A 222 1.77 13.03 -25.46
CA LYS A 222 3.15 13.40 -25.14
C LYS A 222 3.29 13.86 -23.69
N VAL A 223 2.24 14.45 -23.12
CA VAL A 223 2.22 14.90 -21.74
C VAL A 223 2.27 13.72 -20.78
N ASN A 224 1.50 12.66 -21.06
CA ASN A 224 1.58 11.41 -20.30
C ASN A 224 2.92 10.69 -20.50
N ASN A 225 3.51 10.73 -21.71
CA ASN A 225 4.83 10.16 -21.97
C ASN A 225 5.95 10.89 -21.20
N GLU A 226 5.86 12.21 -21.06
CA GLU A 226 6.76 13.00 -20.22
C GLU A 226 6.56 12.71 -18.74
N PHE A 227 5.31 12.55 -18.32
CA PHE A 227 4.98 12.21 -16.94
C PHE A 227 5.46 10.80 -16.56
N GLU A 228 5.34 9.83 -17.44
CA GLU A 228 5.92 8.49 -17.25
C GLU A 228 7.45 8.54 -17.07
N LYS A 229 8.15 9.30 -17.89
CA LYS A 229 9.61 9.50 -17.77
C LYS A 229 9.94 10.13 -16.42
N TRP A 230 9.18 11.14 -16.00
CA TRP A 230 9.36 11.78 -14.71
C TRP A 230 9.10 10.82 -13.55
N LEU A 231 8.04 10.01 -13.60
CA LEU A 231 7.78 8.98 -12.58
C LEU A 231 8.95 7.99 -12.46
N ASN A 232 9.51 7.53 -13.60
CA ASN A 232 10.66 6.63 -13.61
C ASN A 232 11.94 7.29 -13.08
N MET A 233 12.15 8.57 -13.37
CA MET A 233 13.29 9.33 -12.85
C MET A 233 13.22 9.49 -11.33
N GLU A 234 12.04 9.83 -10.80
CA GLU A 234 11.86 10.10 -9.37
C GLU A 234 11.74 8.82 -8.52
N PHE A 235 11.06 7.79 -9.05
CA PHE A 235 10.65 6.62 -8.27
C PHE A 235 11.15 5.29 -8.84
N GLY A 236 11.75 5.29 -10.01
CA GLY A 236 12.21 4.07 -10.71
C GLY A 236 13.58 3.55 -10.28
N LYS A 237 14.30 4.22 -9.37
CA LYS A 237 15.67 3.86 -8.95
C LYS A 237 15.80 2.39 -8.48
N HIS A 238 14.78 1.85 -7.86
CA HIS A 238 14.80 0.50 -7.27
C HIS A 238 13.82 -0.48 -7.92
N GLY A 239 13.35 -0.17 -9.10
CA GLY A 239 12.41 -0.94 -9.90
C GLY A 239 11.66 0.01 -10.81
N SER A 240 11.58 -0.31 -12.11
CA SER A 240 10.86 0.54 -13.07
C SER A 240 9.39 0.67 -12.71
N VAL A 241 8.85 1.88 -12.88
CA VAL A 241 7.41 2.12 -12.81
C VAL A 241 6.74 1.30 -13.92
N THR A 242 5.72 0.56 -13.57
CA THR A 242 4.95 -0.20 -14.56
C THR A 242 3.83 0.68 -15.09
N THR A 243 3.79 0.87 -16.40
CA THR A 243 2.81 1.74 -17.05
C THR A 243 1.97 0.95 -18.05
N ARG A 244 0.68 1.25 -18.09
CA ARG A 244 -0.26 0.72 -19.09
C ARG A 244 -0.87 1.89 -19.86
N ARG A 245 -0.94 1.70 -21.18
CA ARG A 245 -1.50 2.64 -22.14
C ARG A 245 -2.62 1.97 -22.91
N GLY A 246 -3.35 2.74 -23.68
CA GLY A 246 -4.42 2.26 -24.56
C GLY A 246 -5.81 2.63 -24.04
N LYS A 247 -6.83 1.87 -24.43
CA LYS A 247 -8.24 2.20 -24.16
C LYS A 247 -8.84 1.43 -22.99
N VAL A 248 -8.15 0.39 -22.50
CA VAL A 248 -8.66 -0.45 -21.41
C VAL A 248 -7.66 -0.50 -20.27
N HIS A 249 -8.10 -0.12 -19.09
CA HIS A 249 -7.27 -0.03 -17.89
C HIS A 249 -7.86 -0.83 -16.74
N ASP A 250 -7.03 -1.59 -16.04
CA ASP A 250 -7.34 -2.17 -14.73
C ASP A 250 -6.86 -1.17 -13.66
N TYR A 251 -7.79 -0.58 -12.93
CA TYR A 251 -7.50 0.44 -11.92
C TYR A 251 -8.42 0.26 -10.72
N LEU A 252 -7.82 0.03 -9.55
CA LEU A 252 -8.51 -0.17 -8.26
C LEU A 252 -9.61 -1.25 -8.31
N GLY A 253 -9.36 -2.35 -9.02
CA GLY A 253 -10.31 -3.46 -9.17
C GLY A 253 -11.45 -3.20 -10.16
N MET A 254 -11.40 -2.07 -10.87
CA MET A 254 -12.32 -1.71 -11.95
C MET A 254 -11.62 -1.88 -13.29
N ILE A 255 -12.30 -2.44 -14.28
CA ILE A 255 -11.91 -2.36 -15.69
C ILE A 255 -12.58 -1.13 -16.27
N ILE A 256 -11.77 -0.14 -16.64
CA ILE A 256 -12.20 1.11 -17.25
C ILE A 256 -11.94 1.02 -18.75
N ASP A 257 -13.00 1.05 -19.56
CA ASP A 257 -12.95 0.84 -21.01
C ASP A 257 -13.45 2.08 -21.75
N TYR A 258 -12.56 2.67 -22.58
CA TYR A 258 -12.76 3.86 -23.41
C TYR A 258 -12.85 3.54 -24.91
N ASN A 259 -13.21 2.30 -25.31
CA ASN A 259 -13.23 1.92 -26.72
C ASN A 259 -14.29 2.69 -27.54
N ASN A 260 -15.38 3.09 -26.92
CA ASN A 260 -16.40 3.90 -27.56
C ASN A 260 -16.10 5.40 -27.34
N GLU A 261 -16.15 6.17 -28.42
CA GLU A 261 -15.93 7.62 -28.36
C GLU A 261 -17.00 8.33 -27.51
N GLY A 262 -16.56 9.18 -26.60
CA GLY A 262 -17.45 9.90 -25.68
C GLY A 262 -18.08 9.05 -24.57
N GLU A 263 -17.78 7.76 -24.50
CA GLU A 263 -18.34 6.84 -23.52
C GLU A 263 -17.23 6.16 -22.68
N VAL A 264 -17.53 5.88 -21.43
CA VAL A 264 -16.72 5.02 -20.58
C VAL A 264 -17.56 3.89 -20.01
N LYS A 265 -17.07 2.66 -20.14
CA LYS A 265 -17.66 1.49 -19.49
C LYS A 265 -16.80 1.11 -18.30
N ILE A 266 -17.42 0.97 -17.14
CA ILE A 266 -16.76 0.51 -15.91
C ILE A 266 -17.32 -0.86 -15.54
N ASP A 267 -16.44 -1.87 -15.49
CA ASP A 267 -16.79 -3.25 -15.19
C ASP A 267 -16.08 -3.71 -13.92
N MET A 268 -16.86 -4.11 -12.92
CA MET A 268 -16.40 -4.68 -11.65
C MET A 268 -16.81 -6.15 -11.48
N THR A 269 -17.32 -6.80 -12.53
CA THR A 269 -17.85 -8.16 -12.46
C THR A 269 -16.83 -9.15 -11.91
N LYS A 270 -15.58 -9.03 -12.36
CA LYS A 270 -14.49 -9.89 -11.88
C LYS A 270 -14.18 -9.65 -10.40
N TYR A 271 -14.10 -8.39 -9.97
CA TYR A 271 -13.85 -8.01 -8.58
C TYR A 271 -14.95 -8.57 -7.66
N VAL A 272 -16.21 -8.35 -8.03
CA VAL A 272 -17.38 -8.89 -7.29
C VAL A 272 -17.37 -10.42 -7.29
N GLY A 273 -17.03 -11.05 -8.41
CA GLY A 273 -16.91 -12.51 -8.52
C GLY A 273 -15.84 -13.08 -7.59
N ASP A 274 -14.64 -12.49 -7.60
CA ASP A 274 -13.53 -12.89 -6.71
C ASP A 274 -13.95 -12.72 -5.23
N MET A 275 -14.57 -11.60 -4.87
CA MET A 275 -15.09 -11.34 -3.52
C MET A 275 -16.15 -12.38 -3.08
N LEU A 276 -17.05 -12.76 -3.97
CA LEU A 276 -18.09 -13.77 -3.68
C LEU A 276 -17.49 -15.17 -3.49
N GLN A 277 -16.39 -15.50 -4.21
CA GLN A 277 -15.70 -16.77 -4.06
C GLN A 277 -15.01 -16.89 -2.68
N ASP A 278 -14.42 -15.79 -2.22
CA ASP A 278 -13.73 -15.72 -0.93
C ASP A 278 -14.71 -15.58 0.25
N PHE A 279 -15.98 -15.26 -0.03
CA PHE A 279 -16.99 -15.10 1.00
C PHE A 279 -17.32 -16.45 1.68
N PRO A 280 -17.23 -16.54 3.03
CA PRO A 280 -17.31 -17.81 3.74
C PRO A 280 -18.69 -18.45 3.73
N ILE A 281 -19.73 -17.70 3.34
CA ILE A 281 -21.11 -18.20 3.24
C ILE A 281 -21.42 -18.46 1.77
N LYS A 282 -21.57 -19.74 1.40
CA LYS A 282 -22.02 -20.09 0.06
C LYS A 282 -23.50 -19.77 -0.12
N PHE A 283 -23.80 -18.95 -1.12
CA PHE A 283 -25.17 -18.70 -1.54
C PHE A 283 -25.78 -19.96 -2.21
N LYS A 284 -27.04 -20.23 -1.93
CA LYS A 284 -27.77 -21.31 -2.62
C LYS A 284 -28.06 -20.87 -4.05
N GLU A 285 -27.89 -21.78 -5.00
CA GLU A 285 -28.23 -21.55 -6.39
C GLU A 285 -29.71 -21.11 -6.52
N GLY A 286 -29.97 -20.04 -7.27
CA GLY A 286 -31.31 -19.48 -7.42
C GLY A 286 -31.79 -18.55 -6.28
N GLN A 287 -30.98 -18.29 -5.29
CA GLN A 287 -31.31 -17.33 -4.23
C GLN A 287 -31.15 -15.89 -4.76
N VAL A 288 -32.25 -15.21 -5.01
CA VAL A 288 -32.26 -13.82 -5.49
C VAL A 288 -32.75 -12.91 -4.35
N ALA A 289 -31.96 -11.88 -4.04
CA ALA A 289 -32.40 -10.78 -3.19
C ALA A 289 -32.95 -9.66 -4.07
N THR A 290 -34.23 -9.30 -3.86
CA THR A 290 -34.89 -8.21 -4.60
C THR A 290 -34.45 -6.81 -4.12
N SER A 291 -33.70 -6.75 -3.03
CA SER A 291 -33.17 -5.50 -2.46
C SER A 291 -31.83 -5.79 -1.77
N PRO A 292 -30.83 -4.91 -1.91
CA PRO A 292 -29.52 -5.05 -1.26
C PRO A 292 -29.62 -5.02 0.28
N ALA A 293 -30.75 -4.56 0.83
CA ALA A 293 -30.96 -4.50 2.27
C ALA A 293 -32.40 -4.89 2.63
N SER A 294 -32.59 -5.69 3.67
CA SER A 294 -33.92 -5.98 4.22
C SER A 294 -34.48 -4.76 4.94
N LYS A 295 -35.82 -4.57 4.92
CA LYS A 295 -36.49 -3.51 5.69
C LYS A 295 -36.11 -3.50 7.18
N LYS A 296 -35.69 -4.64 7.73
CA LYS A 296 -35.24 -4.78 9.13
C LYS A 296 -33.96 -3.97 9.47
N ILE A 297 -33.18 -3.56 8.49
CA ILE A 297 -32.00 -2.71 8.73
C ILE A 297 -32.41 -1.30 9.15
N PHE A 298 -33.57 -0.83 8.67
CA PHE A 298 -34.08 0.52 8.91
C PHE A 298 -35.09 0.57 10.07
N THR A 299 -35.55 -0.57 10.57
CA THR A 299 -36.45 -0.62 11.76
C THR A 299 -35.56 -0.72 13.01
N GLY A 300 -35.53 0.37 13.79
CA GLY A 300 -34.78 0.44 15.04
C GLY A 300 -35.27 -0.59 16.06
N GLY A 301 -34.62 -1.75 16.10
CA GLY A 301 -34.77 -2.77 17.15
C GLY A 301 -33.47 -2.90 17.94
N VAL A 302 -33.54 -3.46 19.15
CA VAL A 302 -32.37 -3.80 19.95
C VAL A 302 -31.49 -4.73 19.12
N ARG A 303 -30.37 -4.21 18.62
CA ARG A 303 -29.38 -5.00 17.83
C ARG A 303 -28.66 -5.92 18.79
N LYS A 304 -28.82 -7.23 18.64
CA LYS A 304 -27.93 -8.19 19.30
C LYS A 304 -26.53 -8.03 18.72
N LEU A 305 -25.54 -7.90 19.59
CA LEU A 305 -24.15 -7.95 19.18
C LEU A 305 -23.90 -9.25 18.41
N ILE A 306 -23.21 -9.14 17.28
CA ILE A 306 -22.75 -10.31 16.51
C ILE A 306 -21.85 -11.12 17.43
N ASP A 307 -22.01 -12.44 17.45
CA ASP A 307 -21.13 -13.32 18.22
C ASP A 307 -19.66 -13.19 17.73
N LYS A 308 -18.73 -13.56 18.61
CA LYS A 308 -17.30 -13.40 18.35
C LYS A 308 -16.85 -14.04 17.03
N THR A 309 -17.35 -15.21 16.70
CA THR A 309 -16.98 -15.96 15.49
C THR A 309 -17.45 -15.24 14.23
N ARG A 310 -18.68 -14.71 14.22
CA ARG A 310 -19.19 -13.91 13.09
C ARG A 310 -18.49 -12.56 12.98
N ARG A 311 -18.07 -11.96 14.08
CA ARG A 311 -17.29 -10.73 14.07
C ARG A 311 -15.90 -10.96 13.49
N GLU A 312 -15.23 -12.02 13.89
CA GLU A 312 -13.93 -12.41 13.32
C GLU A 312 -14.02 -12.68 11.82
N THR A 313 -15.13 -13.24 11.35
CA THR A 313 -15.41 -13.42 9.92
C THR A 313 -15.56 -12.07 9.19
N PHE A 314 -16.26 -11.10 9.80
CA PHE A 314 -16.42 -9.75 9.22
C PHE A 314 -15.13 -8.93 9.25
N ASP A 315 -14.30 -9.09 10.26
CA ASP A 315 -13.03 -8.37 10.40
C ASP A 315 -11.93 -8.93 9.48
N THR A 316 -12.20 -10.03 8.75
CA THR A 316 -11.28 -10.69 7.80
C THR A 316 -11.52 -10.21 6.35
N PHE A 317 -12.61 -9.50 6.09
CA PHE A 317 -12.97 -8.85 4.83
C PHE A 317 -12.79 -7.32 4.95
#